data_f6552c617d8f42c92d2fe5f22c26b98f
#
_entry.id   f6552c617d8f42c92d2fe5f22c26b98f
#
_cell.length_a   1.000
_cell.length_b   1.000
_cell.length_c   1.000
_cell.angle_alpha   90.00
_cell.angle_beta   90.00
_cell.angle_gamma   90.00
#
_symmetry.space_group_name_H-M   'P 1'
#
loop_
_entity.id
_entity.type
_entity.pdbx_description
1 polymer ?
#
loop_
_entity_poly.entity_id
_entity_poly.type
_entity_poly.pdbx_seq_one_letter_code
_entity_poly.pdbx_strand_id
1 'polypeptide(L)'
;MNKLITLVLAMGLLIWNPYPFKILELKTFDYLIMNTEPVQNENILIVDIDEETVSTYGGWPLPRSVYGDAITQTQAVPGITVLMPNKDLRGPMQDTYFERRLDIKPTVLAYAASTQVRNTKAPHVGTAQLGEDPLPWLYEYPGIIPTEPTLESKIKGIGVVTATPEIDGVTRRIPLIVNVGSKLYPSFALELLRVAVSDPSYQLKTTSEGVSWVRIPNYPLMNTDANARIFL
;
A
#
# COMPACT_ATOMS: atom_id res chain seq x y z
N MET A 1 13.29 -19.67 -46.55
CA MET A 1 12.35 -18.53 -46.56
C MET A 1 11.32 -18.62 -45.42
N ASN A 2 10.64 -19.74 -45.23
CA ASN A 2 9.62 -19.87 -44.18
C ASN A 2 10.11 -19.68 -42.75
N LYS A 3 11.31 -20.17 -42.38
CA LYS A 3 11.84 -20.03 -41.01
C LYS A 3 12.14 -18.59 -40.62
N LEU A 4 12.63 -17.75 -41.56
CA LEU A 4 12.89 -16.35 -41.30
C LEU A 4 11.58 -15.57 -41.12
N ILE A 5 10.58 -15.84 -41.96
CA ILE A 5 9.26 -15.23 -41.83
C ILE A 5 8.60 -15.60 -40.51
N THR A 6 8.67 -16.87 -40.09
CA THR A 6 8.15 -17.31 -38.79
C THR A 6 8.85 -16.62 -37.64
N LEU A 7 10.18 -16.45 -37.71
CA LEU A 7 10.95 -15.76 -36.67
C LEU A 7 10.56 -14.28 -36.58
N VAL A 8 10.41 -13.58 -37.73
CA VAL A 8 10.00 -12.18 -37.76
C VAL A 8 8.57 -12.00 -37.21
N LEU A 9 7.65 -12.90 -37.58
CA LEU A 9 6.29 -12.88 -37.04
C LEU A 9 6.27 -13.14 -35.53
N ALA A 10 7.05 -14.11 -35.03
CA ALA A 10 7.18 -14.38 -33.61
C ALA A 10 7.77 -13.18 -32.84
N MET A 11 8.82 -12.54 -33.37
CA MET A 11 9.38 -11.32 -32.79
C MET A 11 8.36 -10.17 -32.82
N GLY A 12 7.60 -10.01 -33.90
CA GLY A 12 6.53 -9.01 -33.99
C GLY A 12 5.45 -9.23 -32.94
N LEU A 13 5.03 -10.47 -32.70
CA LEU A 13 4.06 -10.82 -31.66
C LEU A 13 4.61 -10.55 -30.23
N LEU A 14 5.87 -10.84 -29.98
CA LEU A 14 6.51 -10.55 -28.70
C LEU A 14 6.62 -9.05 -28.42
N ILE A 15 6.95 -8.25 -29.44
CA ILE A 15 7.07 -6.78 -29.31
C ILE A 15 5.67 -6.14 -29.16
N TRP A 16 4.69 -6.60 -29.97
CA TRP A 16 3.33 -6.05 -29.90
C TRP A 16 2.59 -6.48 -28.64
N ASN A 17 2.94 -7.61 -28.03
CA ASN A 17 2.38 -8.19 -26.81
C ASN A 17 0.85 -8.04 -26.74
N PRO A 18 0.06 -8.58 -27.72
CA PRO A 18 -1.37 -8.38 -27.78
C PRO A 18 -2.07 -8.99 -26.53
N TYR A 19 -3.25 -8.47 -26.21
CA TYR A 19 -4.03 -8.81 -25.02
C TYR A 19 -4.04 -10.31 -24.64
N PRO A 20 -4.27 -11.28 -25.55
CA PRO A 20 -4.24 -12.70 -25.17
C PRO A 20 -2.90 -13.19 -24.67
N PHE A 21 -1.78 -12.67 -25.21
CA PHE A 21 -0.43 -13.03 -24.76
C PHE A 21 -0.13 -12.44 -23.38
N LYS A 22 -0.60 -11.21 -23.13
CA LYS A 22 -0.48 -10.59 -21.79
C LYS A 22 -1.22 -11.41 -20.74
N ILE A 23 -2.44 -11.87 -21.02
CA ILE A 23 -3.19 -12.75 -20.11
C ILE A 23 -2.46 -14.07 -19.89
N LEU A 24 -1.92 -14.68 -20.96
CA LEU A 24 -1.16 -15.92 -20.84
C LEU A 24 0.10 -15.75 -19.97
N GLU A 25 0.83 -14.64 -20.15
CA GLU A 25 1.98 -14.28 -19.30
C GLU A 25 1.59 -14.21 -17.84
N LEU A 26 0.50 -13.47 -17.51
CA LEU A 26 0.00 -13.33 -16.14
C LEU A 26 -0.44 -14.68 -15.54
N LYS A 27 -1.16 -15.51 -16.31
CA LYS A 27 -1.59 -16.85 -15.85
C LYS A 27 -0.40 -17.83 -15.68
N THR A 28 0.62 -17.72 -16.52
CA THR A 28 1.85 -18.50 -16.36
C THR A 28 2.59 -18.08 -15.08
N PHE A 29 2.65 -16.78 -14.82
CA PHE A 29 3.21 -16.26 -13.57
C PHE A 29 2.45 -16.81 -12.35
N ASP A 30 1.10 -16.75 -12.35
CA ASP A 30 0.29 -17.30 -11.26
C ASP A 30 0.59 -18.79 -11.03
N TYR A 31 0.64 -19.57 -12.11
CA TYR A 31 0.93 -21.00 -12.04
C TYR A 31 2.31 -21.26 -11.40
N LEU A 32 3.32 -20.49 -11.77
CA LEU A 32 4.66 -20.63 -11.20
C LEU A 32 4.68 -20.27 -9.70
N ILE A 33 4.05 -19.17 -9.31
CA ILE A 33 3.96 -18.74 -7.90
C ILE A 33 3.19 -19.75 -7.05
N MET A 34 2.06 -20.27 -7.54
CA MET A 34 1.28 -21.28 -6.81
C MET A 34 2.03 -22.60 -6.56
N ASN A 35 3.05 -22.88 -7.37
CA ASN A 35 3.91 -24.07 -7.20
C ASN A 35 5.19 -23.78 -6.39
N THR A 36 5.38 -22.55 -5.88
CA THR A 36 6.45 -22.25 -4.94
C THR A 36 6.00 -22.50 -3.50
N GLU A 37 6.91 -22.94 -2.65
CA GLU A 37 6.58 -23.10 -1.23
C GLU A 37 6.34 -21.73 -0.58
N PRO A 38 5.25 -21.58 0.20
CA PRO A 38 4.97 -20.32 0.88
C PRO A 38 6.03 -20.03 1.95
N VAL A 39 6.58 -18.82 1.91
CA VAL A 39 7.51 -18.35 2.95
C VAL A 39 6.69 -17.76 4.09
N GLN A 40 6.72 -18.42 5.24
CA GLN A 40 6.12 -17.86 6.47
C GLN A 40 7.06 -16.82 7.06
N ASN A 41 6.53 -15.66 7.38
CA ASN A 41 7.28 -14.59 8.06
C ASN A 41 6.72 -14.42 9.49
N GLU A 42 7.50 -14.86 10.47
CA GLU A 42 7.13 -14.81 11.89
C GLU A 42 7.06 -13.37 12.46
N ASN A 43 7.57 -12.38 11.72
CA ASN A 43 7.56 -10.99 12.16
C ASN A 43 6.25 -10.26 11.81
N ILE A 44 5.34 -10.91 11.06
CA ILE A 44 4.08 -10.32 10.64
C ILE A 44 2.92 -11.14 11.20
N LEU A 45 2.06 -10.48 11.99
CA LEU A 45 0.81 -11.04 12.47
C LEU A 45 -0.35 -10.33 11.77
N ILE A 46 -1.19 -11.10 11.08
CA ILE A 46 -2.42 -10.61 10.48
C ILE A 46 -3.56 -10.95 11.43
N VAL A 47 -4.32 -9.92 11.85
CA VAL A 47 -5.53 -10.06 12.65
C VAL A 47 -6.72 -9.75 11.75
N ASP A 48 -7.48 -10.78 11.44
CA ASP A 48 -8.67 -10.66 10.60
C ASP A 48 -9.91 -10.27 11.43
N ILE A 49 -10.83 -9.55 10.81
CA ILE A 49 -12.13 -9.18 11.38
C ILE A 49 -13.18 -10.00 10.64
N ASP A 50 -13.53 -11.13 11.20
CA ASP A 50 -14.51 -12.06 10.65
C ASP A 50 -15.96 -11.70 10.98
N GLU A 51 -16.92 -12.43 10.42
CA GLU A 51 -18.36 -12.23 10.64
C GLU A 51 -18.76 -12.46 12.10
N GLU A 52 -18.10 -13.36 12.81
CA GLU A 52 -18.36 -13.62 14.23
C GLU A 52 -17.96 -12.41 15.07
N THR A 53 -16.79 -11.83 14.80
CA THR A 53 -16.34 -10.57 15.41
C THR A 53 -17.34 -9.45 15.15
N VAL A 54 -17.75 -9.26 13.89
CA VAL A 54 -18.72 -8.22 13.51
C VAL A 54 -20.06 -8.40 14.25
N SER A 55 -20.56 -9.63 14.33
CA SER A 55 -21.82 -9.92 15.03
C SER A 55 -21.72 -9.70 16.54
N THR A 56 -20.60 -10.08 17.14
CA THR A 56 -20.34 -9.93 18.59
C THR A 56 -20.35 -8.46 19.02
N TYR A 57 -19.78 -7.57 18.20
CA TYR A 57 -19.70 -6.14 18.50
C TYR A 57 -20.86 -5.31 17.93
N GLY A 58 -21.94 -5.94 17.47
CA GLY A 58 -23.18 -5.28 17.07
C GLY A 58 -23.17 -4.68 15.66
N GLY A 59 -22.38 -5.24 14.77
CA GLY A 59 -22.39 -4.90 13.35
C GLY A 59 -21.22 -4.01 12.90
N TRP A 60 -21.11 -3.87 11.59
CA TRP A 60 -20.10 -3.03 10.95
C TRP A 60 -20.57 -1.57 10.81
N PRO A 61 -19.68 -0.58 10.94
CA PRO A 61 -18.29 -0.64 11.38
C PRO A 61 -18.16 -0.98 12.87
N LEU A 62 -17.05 -1.62 13.27
CA LEU A 62 -16.79 -1.92 14.68
C LEU A 62 -16.59 -0.64 15.51
N PRO A 63 -16.92 -0.66 16.82
CA PRO A 63 -16.58 0.44 17.73
C PRO A 63 -15.09 0.70 17.73
N ARG A 64 -14.66 1.94 17.79
CA ARG A 64 -13.23 2.29 17.85
C ARG A 64 -12.52 1.76 19.08
N SER A 65 -13.23 1.52 20.17
CA SER A 65 -12.69 0.84 21.36
C SER A 65 -12.11 -0.53 21.05
N VAL A 66 -12.71 -1.30 20.13
CA VAL A 66 -12.22 -2.63 19.74
C VAL A 66 -10.84 -2.54 19.11
N TYR A 67 -10.62 -1.59 18.20
CA TYR A 67 -9.30 -1.34 17.62
C TYR A 67 -8.30 -0.84 18.67
N GLY A 68 -8.75 0.00 19.61
CA GLY A 68 -7.94 0.49 20.71
C GLY A 68 -7.45 -0.64 21.63
N ASP A 69 -8.30 -1.61 21.93
CA ASP A 69 -7.94 -2.78 22.73
C ASP A 69 -6.96 -3.68 21.97
N ALA A 70 -7.19 -3.93 20.69
CA ALA A 70 -6.27 -4.69 19.84
C ALA A 70 -4.87 -4.07 19.78
N ILE A 71 -4.75 -2.73 19.67
CA ILE A 71 -3.47 -2.02 19.72
C ILE A 71 -2.71 -2.34 21.01
N THR A 72 -3.36 -2.35 22.14
CA THR A 72 -2.70 -2.55 23.44
C THR A 72 -2.32 -3.99 23.72
N GLN A 73 -2.97 -4.95 23.10
CA GLN A 73 -2.68 -6.37 23.26
C GLN A 73 -1.50 -6.86 22.41
N THR A 74 -1.20 -6.21 21.29
CA THR A 74 -0.04 -6.59 20.47
C THR A 74 1.27 -6.04 21.01
N GLN A 75 2.37 -6.76 20.82
CA GLN A 75 3.73 -6.24 21.09
C GLN A 75 4.36 -5.58 19.85
N ALA A 76 3.82 -5.85 18.67
CA ALA A 76 4.28 -5.28 17.40
C ALA A 76 3.79 -3.83 17.19
N VAL A 77 4.27 -3.18 16.14
CA VAL A 77 3.71 -1.92 15.62
C VAL A 77 2.37 -2.23 14.98
N PRO A 78 1.24 -1.68 15.49
CA PRO A 78 -0.06 -1.95 14.92
C PRO A 78 -0.25 -1.18 13.61
N GLY A 79 -0.81 -1.88 12.62
CA GLY A 79 -1.31 -1.31 11.38
C GLY A 79 -2.79 -1.57 11.22
N ILE A 80 -3.60 -0.53 10.99
CA ILE A 80 -5.05 -0.66 10.83
C ILE A 80 -5.44 -0.22 9.42
N THR A 81 -5.90 -1.18 8.63
CA THR A 81 -6.32 -0.95 7.22
C THR A 81 -7.75 -0.44 7.09
N VAL A 82 -8.51 -0.44 8.19
CA VAL A 82 -9.88 0.09 8.21
C VAL A 82 -9.85 1.62 8.09
N LEU A 83 -10.59 2.14 7.11
CA LEU A 83 -10.68 3.58 6.89
C LEU A 83 -11.55 4.26 7.94
N MET A 84 -11.06 5.33 8.51
CA MET A 84 -11.75 6.09 9.57
C MET A 84 -11.88 7.58 9.21
N PRO A 85 -12.63 7.93 8.14
CA PRO A 85 -12.71 9.32 7.65
C PRO A 85 -13.59 10.23 8.51
N ASN A 86 -14.48 9.66 9.32
CA ASN A 86 -15.44 10.38 10.15
C ASN A 86 -15.28 9.98 11.61
N LYS A 87 -15.95 10.70 12.51
CA LYS A 87 -16.09 10.31 13.92
C LYS A 87 -16.89 9.03 14.07
N ASP A 88 -16.69 8.33 15.18
CA ASP A 88 -17.44 7.09 15.47
C ASP A 88 -18.93 7.40 15.62
N LEU A 89 -19.77 6.63 14.93
CA LEU A 89 -21.23 6.77 14.97
C LEU A 89 -21.86 6.43 16.33
N ARG A 90 -21.11 5.68 17.17
CA ARG A 90 -21.55 5.30 18.52
C ARG A 90 -21.24 6.38 19.58
N GLY A 91 -20.67 7.50 19.15
CA GLY A 91 -20.47 8.68 19.97
C GLY A 91 -19.01 8.98 20.31
N PRO A 92 -18.75 10.19 20.84
CA PRO A 92 -17.41 10.73 21.01
C PRO A 92 -16.54 9.98 22.03
N MET A 93 -17.14 9.20 22.92
CA MET A 93 -16.39 8.37 23.86
C MET A 93 -15.53 7.32 23.16
N GLN A 94 -16.01 6.78 22.04
CA GLN A 94 -15.29 5.80 21.23
C GLN A 94 -14.00 6.42 20.64
N ASP A 95 -14.12 7.64 20.10
CA ASP A 95 -13.00 8.39 19.58
C ASP A 95 -11.97 8.69 20.66
N THR A 96 -12.43 9.26 21.80
CA THR A 96 -11.56 9.60 22.92
C THR A 96 -10.83 8.38 23.49
N TYR A 97 -11.52 7.24 23.57
CA TYR A 97 -10.91 6.00 24.01
C TYR A 97 -9.81 5.55 23.05
N PHE A 98 -10.09 5.54 21.76
CA PHE A 98 -9.14 5.14 20.72
C PHE A 98 -7.94 6.09 20.66
N GLU A 99 -8.14 7.41 20.70
CA GLU A 99 -7.07 8.40 20.74
C GLU A 99 -6.07 8.14 21.87
N ARG A 100 -6.57 7.82 23.08
CA ARG A 100 -5.71 7.48 24.24
C ARG A 100 -4.86 6.23 23.97
N ARG A 101 -5.36 5.25 23.20
CA ARG A 101 -4.61 4.06 22.83
C ARG A 101 -3.54 4.35 21.78
N LEU A 102 -3.82 5.25 20.86
CA LEU A 102 -2.85 5.72 19.87
C LEU A 102 -1.67 6.46 20.51
N ASP A 103 -1.87 7.12 21.65
CA ASP A 103 -0.78 7.74 22.43
C ASP A 103 0.17 6.70 23.09
N ILE A 104 -0.27 5.45 23.26
CA ILE A 104 0.52 4.40 23.93
C ILE A 104 1.51 3.74 22.98
N LYS A 105 1.11 3.52 21.71
CA LYS A 105 1.92 2.79 20.72
C LYS A 105 2.00 3.52 19.38
N PRO A 106 3.18 3.47 18.73
CA PRO A 106 3.32 3.95 17.38
C PRO A 106 2.43 3.13 16.44
N THR A 107 1.37 3.74 15.93
CA THR A 107 0.35 3.10 15.10
C THR A 107 0.36 3.71 13.70
N VAL A 108 0.08 2.87 12.69
CA VAL A 108 -0.12 3.28 11.30
C VAL A 108 -1.58 3.10 10.93
N LEU A 109 -2.20 4.16 10.37
CA LEU A 109 -3.56 4.09 9.82
C LEU A 109 -3.55 4.17 8.30
N ALA A 110 -4.65 3.74 7.69
CA ALA A 110 -4.80 3.70 6.26
C ALA A 110 -5.46 4.94 5.68
N TYR A 111 -4.96 5.36 4.51
CA TYR A 111 -5.68 6.18 3.55
C TYR A 111 -6.11 5.32 2.36
N ALA A 112 -7.23 5.67 1.72
CA ALA A 112 -7.54 5.16 0.40
C ALA A 112 -7.35 6.26 -0.65
N ALA A 113 -6.74 5.92 -1.77
CA ALA A 113 -6.71 6.81 -2.92
C ALA A 113 -8.11 6.96 -3.52
N SER A 114 -8.44 8.16 -3.97
CA SER A 114 -9.74 8.53 -4.51
C SER A 114 -9.61 8.97 -5.97
N THR A 115 -10.56 8.54 -6.79
CA THR A 115 -10.71 9.02 -8.19
C THR A 115 -11.38 10.39 -8.28
N GLN A 116 -11.91 10.91 -7.18
CA GLN A 116 -12.51 12.24 -7.09
C GLN A 116 -11.51 13.22 -6.47
N VAL A 117 -11.56 14.47 -6.92
CA VAL A 117 -10.76 15.54 -6.32
C VAL A 117 -11.23 15.74 -4.88
N ARG A 118 -10.35 15.52 -3.94
CA ARG A 118 -10.54 15.78 -2.51
C ARG A 118 -9.34 16.55 -1.98
N ASN A 119 -9.47 17.12 -0.80
CA ASN A 119 -8.36 17.80 -0.16
C ASN A 119 -7.15 16.85 -0.02
N THR A 120 -6.05 17.22 -0.63
CA THR A 120 -4.77 16.54 -0.49
C THR A 120 -3.99 17.22 0.63
N LYS A 121 -3.79 16.52 1.75
CA LYS A 121 -2.88 16.98 2.81
C LYS A 121 -1.44 16.70 2.40
N ALA A 122 -0.49 17.30 3.09
CA ALA A 122 0.90 16.88 2.96
C ALA A 122 1.07 15.46 3.55
N PRO A 123 1.89 14.58 2.97
CA PRO A 123 2.24 13.31 3.60
C PRO A 123 2.95 13.58 4.93
N HIS A 124 2.79 12.67 5.90
CA HIS A 124 3.39 12.79 7.23
C HIS A 124 4.92 12.79 7.21
N VAL A 125 5.49 12.19 6.17
CA VAL A 125 6.94 11.96 6.05
C VAL A 125 7.41 12.36 4.67
N GLY A 126 8.53 13.06 4.62
CA GLY A 126 9.15 13.45 3.37
C GLY A 126 9.86 12.29 2.68
N THR A 127 9.90 12.36 1.34
CA THR A 127 10.65 11.44 0.50
C THR A 127 11.83 12.16 -0.13
N ALA A 128 13.06 11.70 0.12
CA ALA A 128 14.24 12.19 -0.57
C ALA A 128 14.30 11.59 -1.99
N GLN A 129 14.19 12.47 -2.97
CA GLN A 129 14.19 12.11 -4.39
C GLN A 129 15.62 12.19 -4.95
N LEU A 130 16.05 11.14 -5.63
CA LEU A 130 17.36 11.00 -6.26
C LEU A 130 17.16 10.76 -7.76
N GLY A 131 17.87 11.51 -8.60
CA GLY A 131 17.79 11.40 -10.05
C GLY A 131 16.67 12.24 -10.64
N GLU A 132 15.87 11.66 -11.56
CA GLU A 132 14.82 12.35 -12.29
C GLU A 132 13.51 12.47 -11.50
N ASP A 133 12.56 13.27 -12.02
CA ASP A 133 11.24 13.42 -11.42
C ASP A 133 10.47 12.09 -11.43
N PRO A 134 10.04 11.56 -10.28
CA PRO A 134 9.28 10.32 -10.21
C PRO A 134 7.82 10.46 -10.64
N LEU A 135 7.24 11.67 -10.58
CA LEU A 135 5.79 11.87 -10.74
C LEU A 135 5.21 11.28 -12.03
N PRO A 136 5.87 11.37 -13.21
CA PRO A 136 5.34 10.81 -14.45
C PRO A 136 5.25 9.27 -14.46
N TRP A 137 5.98 8.61 -13.57
CA TRP A 137 6.08 7.15 -13.50
C TRP A 137 5.14 6.52 -12.48
N LEU A 138 4.69 7.30 -11.50
CA LEU A 138 3.88 6.80 -10.41
C LEU A 138 2.39 6.76 -10.77
N TYR A 139 1.67 5.81 -10.16
CA TYR A 139 0.21 5.83 -10.24
C TYR A 139 -0.33 7.11 -9.63
N GLU A 140 -1.09 7.85 -10.43
CA GLU A 140 -1.66 9.14 -10.06
C GLU A 140 -3.11 9.00 -9.59
N TYR A 141 -3.39 9.65 -8.47
CA TYR A 141 -4.74 9.79 -7.93
C TYR A 141 -5.03 11.27 -7.66
N PRO A 142 -6.21 11.78 -8.03
CA PRO A 142 -6.56 13.18 -7.79
C PRO A 142 -6.74 13.53 -6.31
N GLY A 143 -6.95 12.53 -5.45
CA GLY A 143 -7.10 12.76 -4.01
C GLY A 143 -7.09 11.52 -3.16
N ILE A 144 -7.34 11.70 -1.87
CA ILE A 144 -7.40 10.65 -0.86
C ILE A 144 -8.69 10.73 -0.03
N ILE A 145 -9.09 9.61 0.54
CA ILE A 145 -10.01 9.54 1.67
C ILE A 145 -9.14 9.56 2.93
N PRO A 146 -9.08 10.68 3.66
CA PRO A 146 -8.21 10.83 4.81
C PRO A 146 -8.80 10.14 6.04
N THR A 147 -7.97 9.97 7.07
CA THR A 147 -8.41 9.66 8.43
C THR A 147 -8.97 10.92 9.11
N GLU A 148 -9.84 10.75 10.08
CA GLU A 148 -10.38 11.84 10.91
C GLU A 148 -9.23 12.64 11.54
N PRO A 149 -9.28 14.00 11.51
CA PRO A 149 -8.13 14.85 11.86
C PRO A 149 -7.58 14.68 13.29
N THR A 150 -8.43 14.39 14.27
CA THR A 150 -7.95 14.19 15.66
C THR A 150 -7.16 12.90 15.80
N LEU A 151 -7.60 11.82 15.14
CA LEU A 151 -6.85 10.57 15.07
C LEU A 151 -5.53 10.74 14.31
N GLU A 152 -5.59 11.46 13.19
CA GLU A 152 -4.40 11.73 12.36
C GLU A 152 -3.28 12.42 13.16
N SER A 153 -3.64 13.30 14.09
CA SER A 153 -2.67 14.01 14.94
C SER A 153 -1.95 13.09 15.95
N LYS A 154 -2.48 11.90 16.21
CA LYS A 154 -2.01 10.96 17.24
C LYS A 154 -1.16 9.81 16.71
N ILE A 155 -1.23 9.52 15.43
CA ILE A 155 -0.56 8.37 14.81
C ILE A 155 0.87 8.69 14.37
N LYS A 156 1.67 7.66 14.19
CA LYS A 156 3.07 7.77 13.75
C LYS A 156 3.24 7.61 12.25
N GLY A 157 2.23 7.08 11.57
CA GLY A 157 2.31 6.91 10.13
C GLY A 157 0.94 6.77 9.46
N ILE A 158 0.92 7.11 8.17
CA ILE A 158 -0.24 6.98 7.31
C ILE A 158 0.23 6.45 5.96
N GLY A 159 -0.39 5.37 5.50
CA GLY A 159 -0.08 4.80 4.22
C GLY A 159 -1.32 4.51 3.37
N VAL A 160 -1.13 4.52 2.05
CA VAL A 160 -2.21 4.28 1.08
C VAL A 160 -2.40 2.78 0.89
N VAL A 161 -3.64 2.28 1.05
CA VAL A 161 -4.00 0.86 0.86
C VAL A 161 -4.49 0.55 -0.56
N THR A 162 -4.64 1.57 -1.41
CA THR A 162 -5.13 1.37 -2.77
C THR A 162 -4.04 0.76 -3.65
N ALA A 163 -4.40 -0.33 -4.34
CA ALA A 163 -3.59 -0.93 -5.39
C ALA A 163 -4.40 -0.98 -6.69
N THR A 164 -3.70 -0.89 -7.81
CA THR A 164 -4.32 -1.00 -9.13
C THR A 164 -4.17 -2.44 -9.63
N PRO A 165 -5.27 -3.14 -9.95
CA PRO A 165 -5.19 -4.50 -10.46
C PRO A 165 -4.55 -4.53 -11.86
N GLU A 166 -4.02 -5.69 -12.23
CA GLU A 166 -3.56 -5.96 -13.59
C GLU A 166 -4.75 -6.03 -14.57
N ILE A 167 -4.45 -6.16 -15.85
CA ILE A 167 -5.44 -6.16 -16.93
C ILE A 167 -6.53 -7.26 -16.80
N ASP A 168 -6.25 -8.32 -16.07
CA ASP A 168 -7.19 -9.42 -15.77
C ASP A 168 -7.96 -9.25 -14.46
N GLY A 169 -7.83 -8.08 -13.80
CA GLY A 169 -8.51 -7.77 -12.55
C GLY A 169 -7.83 -8.31 -11.29
N VAL A 170 -6.70 -9.01 -11.41
CA VAL A 170 -5.96 -9.57 -10.27
C VAL A 170 -4.84 -8.62 -9.86
N THR A 171 -4.72 -8.34 -8.56
CA THR A 171 -3.61 -7.54 -8.02
C THR A 171 -2.44 -8.47 -7.70
N ARG A 172 -1.33 -8.33 -8.43
CA ARG A 172 -0.08 -9.09 -8.19
C ARG A 172 1.06 -8.20 -7.74
N ARG A 173 0.92 -6.91 -7.94
CA ARG A 173 1.93 -5.92 -7.58
C ARG A 173 1.29 -4.78 -6.81
N ILE A 174 1.99 -4.31 -5.79
CA ILE A 174 1.58 -3.13 -5.04
C ILE A 174 2.58 -1.99 -5.25
N PRO A 175 2.12 -0.75 -5.41
CA PRO A 175 3.01 0.40 -5.43
C PRO A 175 3.58 0.63 -4.03
N LEU A 176 4.87 0.89 -3.91
CA LEU A 176 5.48 1.34 -2.66
C LEU A 176 5.24 2.84 -2.42
N ILE A 177 5.24 3.62 -3.49
CA ILE A 177 4.95 5.06 -3.49
C ILE A 177 3.90 5.35 -4.56
N VAL A 178 2.97 6.23 -4.27
CA VAL A 178 1.95 6.72 -5.21
C VAL A 178 1.98 8.25 -5.29
N ASN A 179 1.53 8.78 -6.42
CA ASN A 179 1.33 10.21 -6.64
C ASN A 179 -0.12 10.59 -6.28
N VAL A 180 -0.31 11.47 -5.29
CA VAL A 180 -1.63 12.01 -4.98
C VAL A 180 -1.58 13.53 -5.05
N GLY A 181 -2.19 14.11 -6.06
CA GLY A 181 -2.20 15.56 -6.27
C GLY A 181 -0.79 16.14 -6.31
N SER A 182 0.12 15.53 -7.07
CA SER A 182 1.54 15.89 -7.20
C SER A 182 2.36 15.76 -5.90
N LYS A 183 1.93 14.92 -4.96
CA LYS A 183 2.66 14.60 -3.73
C LYS A 183 2.91 13.11 -3.63
N LEU A 184 4.07 12.75 -3.07
CA LEU A 184 4.48 11.36 -2.89
C LEU A 184 3.92 10.81 -1.57
N TYR A 185 3.11 9.76 -1.67
CA TYR A 185 2.56 9.07 -0.51
C TYR A 185 3.06 7.63 -0.47
N PRO A 186 3.51 7.14 0.70
CA PRO A 186 3.88 5.74 0.86
C PRO A 186 2.65 4.83 0.81
N SER A 187 2.85 3.60 0.37
CA SER A 187 1.88 2.54 0.63
C SER A 187 1.80 2.22 2.12
N PHE A 188 0.70 1.63 2.53
CA PHE A 188 0.49 1.21 3.92
C PHE A 188 1.57 0.24 4.41
N ALA A 189 1.96 -0.72 3.57
CA ALA A 189 3.01 -1.69 3.91
C ALA A 189 4.38 -1.01 4.09
N LEU A 190 4.74 -0.08 3.20
CA LEU A 190 6.00 0.66 3.29
C LEU A 190 6.03 1.54 4.55
N GLU A 191 4.90 2.20 4.87
CA GLU A 191 4.81 3.05 6.06
C GLU A 191 4.86 2.24 7.35
N LEU A 192 4.19 1.08 7.38
CA LEU A 192 4.25 0.17 8.53
C LEU A 192 5.69 -0.29 8.80
N LEU A 193 6.41 -0.67 7.75
CA LEU A 193 7.81 -1.05 7.84
C LEU A 193 8.68 0.13 8.35
N ARG A 194 8.48 1.35 7.81
CA ARG A 194 9.22 2.54 8.25
C ARG A 194 9.03 2.80 9.75
N VAL A 195 7.79 2.74 10.22
CA VAL A 195 7.49 2.94 11.65
C VAL A 195 8.08 1.84 12.50
N ALA A 196 8.04 0.59 12.02
CA ALA A 196 8.62 -0.56 12.72
C ALA A 196 10.13 -0.45 12.90
N VAL A 197 10.86 0.06 11.89
CA VAL A 197 12.31 0.29 12.00
C VAL A 197 12.66 1.68 12.56
N SER A 198 11.66 2.47 12.95
CA SER A 198 11.82 3.80 13.55
C SER A 198 12.61 4.79 12.69
N ASP A 199 12.46 4.73 11.38
CA ASP A 199 13.14 5.63 10.44
C ASP A 199 12.31 6.90 10.16
N PRO A 200 12.93 8.08 10.01
CA PRO A 200 12.22 9.33 9.77
C PRO A 200 11.82 9.58 8.32
N SER A 201 12.30 8.81 7.33
CA SER A 201 12.18 9.19 5.91
C SER A 201 12.20 8.02 4.94
N TYR A 202 11.92 8.33 3.68
CA TYR A 202 12.09 7.45 2.53
C TYR A 202 13.12 8.02 1.56
N GLN A 203 13.70 7.14 0.77
CA GLN A 203 14.52 7.49 -0.39
C GLN A 203 13.95 6.80 -1.63
N LEU A 204 13.87 7.53 -2.71
CA LEU A 204 13.38 7.08 -4.01
C LEU A 204 14.39 7.46 -5.08
N LYS A 205 14.79 6.52 -5.93
CA LYS A 205 15.64 6.79 -7.08
C LYS A 205 14.89 6.58 -8.37
N THR A 206 14.91 7.59 -9.22
CA THR A 206 14.33 7.58 -10.56
C THR A 206 15.40 7.78 -11.61
N THR A 207 15.27 7.08 -12.72
CA THR A 207 16.11 7.17 -13.91
C THR A 207 15.25 7.52 -15.13
N SER A 208 15.86 7.66 -16.31
CA SER A 208 15.14 7.84 -17.59
C SER A 208 14.23 6.66 -17.97
N GLU A 209 14.33 5.53 -17.27
CA GLU A 209 13.52 4.32 -17.50
C GLU A 209 12.44 4.13 -16.41
N GLY A 210 12.35 5.06 -15.46
CA GLY A 210 11.40 5.01 -14.35
C GLY A 210 12.03 4.87 -12.98
N VAL A 211 11.21 4.51 -12.00
CA VAL A 211 11.67 4.27 -10.64
C VAL A 211 12.52 3.01 -10.61
N SER A 212 13.72 3.11 -10.04
CA SER A 212 14.67 2.01 -9.95
C SER A 212 14.57 1.28 -8.61
N TRP A 213 14.44 2.02 -7.53
CA TRP A 213 14.31 1.47 -6.18
C TRP A 213 13.67 2.45 -5.20
N VAL A 214 13.13 1.89 -4.14
CA VAL A 214 12.67 2.60 -2.93
C VAL A 214 13.44 2.05 -1.74
N ARG A 215 13.78 2.89 -0.77
CA ARG A 215 14.48 2.49 0.44
C ARG A 215 14.01 3.28 1.66
N ILE A 216 13.91 2.60 2.77
CA ILE A 216 13.95 3.17 4.10
C ILE A 216 15.44 3.17 4.50
N PRO A 217 16.07 4.30 4.94
CA PRO A 217 17.52 4.40 5.12
C PRO A 217 18.16 3.26 5.92
N ASN A 218 17.53 2.81 6.99
CA ASN A 218 18.02 1.73 7.87
C ASN A 218 17.50 0.34 7.46
N TYR A 219 17.00 0.18 6.24
CA TYR A 219 16.47 -1.08 5.73
C TYR A 219 17.08 -1.42 4.36
N PRO A 220 17.15 -2.71 3.99
CA PRO A 220 17.63 -3.10 2.66
C PRO A 220 16.88 -2.39 1.53
N LEU A 221 17.60 -2.15 0.44
CA LEU A 221 17.07 -1.55 -0.77
C LEU A 221 16.01 -2.47 -1.40
N MET A 222 14.88 -1.90 -1.80
CA MET A 222 13.80 -2.59 -2.50
C MET A 222 13.80 -2.19 -3.98
N ASN A 223 14.25 -3.10 -4.85
CA ASN A 223 14.14 -2.91 -6.29
C ASN A 223 12.68 -2.94 -6.71
N THR A 224 12.30 -2.04 -7.60
CA THR A 224 10.92 -1.89 -8.09
C THR A 224 10.87 -1.99 -9.61
N ASP A 225 9.67 -2.13 -10.14
CA ASP A 225 9.44 -1.81 -11.55
C ASP A 225 9.42 -0.28 -11.77
N ALA A 226 9.32 0.14 -13.05
CA ALA A 226 9.33 1.55 -13.42
C ALA A 226 8.26 2.41 -12.71
N ASN A 227 7.19 1.80 -12.22
CA ASN A 227 6.08 2.44 -11.53
C ASN A 227 6.15 2.33 -10.00
N ALA A 228 7.34 2.06 -9.45
CA ALA A 228 7.60 1.88 -8.01
C ALA A 228 6.80 0.72 -7.38
N ARG A 229 6.52 -0.37 -8.13
CA ARG A 229 5.77 -1.53 -7.63
C ARG A 229 6.69 -2.70 -7.32
N ILE A 230 6.26 -3.51 -6.36
CA ILE A 230 6.84 -4.83 -6.06
C ILE A 230 5.78 -5.93 -6.21
N PHE A 231 6.21 -7.15 -6.43
CA PHE A 231 5.34 -8.32 -6.40
C PHE A 231 4.89 -8.64 -4.97
N LEU A 232 3.65 -9.17 -4.87
CA LEU A 232 3.08 -9.71 -3.65
C LEU A 232 3.62 -11.11 -3.36
#